data_ea1e7ed7ffea65ab368a8dc354a371b8
#
_entry.id   ea1e7ed7ffea65ab368a8dc354a371b8
#
_cell.length_a   1.000
_cell.length_b   1.000
_cell.length_c   1.000
_cell.angle_alpha   90.00
_cell.angle_beta   90.00
_cell.angle_gamma   90.00
#
_symmetry.space_group_name_H-M   'P 1'
#
loop_
_entity.id
_entity.type
_entity.pdbx_description
1 polymer ?
#
loop_
_entity_poly.entity_id
_entity_poly.type
_entity_poly.pdbx_seq_one_letter_code
_entity_poly.pdbx_strand_id
1 'polypeptide(L)'
;VYTKSNFTNPNVITLSIEGVSVNLTPKEAGLQSLIERILHAVGEDPKREGLLKTPERVEESLKFLTSGYSTDVDQLVNGAIYNEDYNEMVIVKDVDVYSLCEHHMLPFFGKCHVAYLPKGKIIGLSKIPRLIDAYSRRLQVQERLTTEIAQCIQNIVKPAGVAVIVDAVHLCMSMRGVEKQNSYTTTSSMLGCFKDDARTRSEFLSLVAPARTHS
;
A
#
# COMPACT_ATOMS: atom_id res chain seq x y z
N VAL A 1 -17.26 1.23 14.92
CA VAL A 1 -16.66 0.91 16.24
C VAL A 1 -16.88 -0.57 16.47
N TYR A 2 -15.82 -1.38 16.31
CA TYR A 2 -15.88 -2.83 16.60
C TYR A 2 -15.77 -3.02 18.10
N THR A 3 -16.84 -3.44 18.74
CA THR A 3 -16.81 -3.94 20.12
C THR A 3 -16.55 -5.43 20.10
N LYS A 4 -15.47 -5.88 20.76
CA LYS A 4 -15.24 -7.31 21.06
C LYS A 4 -16.37 -7.81 21.93
N SER A 5 -17.26 -8.66 21.39
CA SER A 5 -18.25 -9.39 22.18
C SER A 5 -17.62 -10.66 22.76
N ASN A 6 -17.99 -10.98 23.99
CA ASN A 6 -17.52 -12.11 24.79
C ASN A 6 -17.65 -13.44 24.03
N PHE A 7 -16.54 -14.16 23.91
CA PHE A 7 -16.50 -15.52 23.37
C PHE A 7 -17.12 -16.50 24.40
N THR A 8 -18.38 -16.88 24.20
CA THR A 8 -19.05 -17.92 25.02
C THR A 8 -19.01 -19.30 24.38
N ASN A 9 -18.66 -19.41 23.10
CA ASN A 9 -18.49 -20.71 22.40
C ASN A 9 -17.35 -20.60 21.36
N PRO A 10 -16.28 -21.40 21.49
CA PRO A 10 -15.14 -21.35 20.56
C PRO A 10 -15.49 -21.78 19.13
N ASN A 11 -16.68 -22.37 18.90
CA ASN A 11 -17.15 -22.83 17.61
C ASN A 11 -18.12 -21.85 16.93
N VAL A 12 -18.34 -20.66 17.49
CA VAL A 12 -19.27 -19.68 16.93
C VAL A 12 -18.65 -18.30 16.93
N ILE A 13 -18.62 -17.64 15.77
CA ILE A 13 -18.24 -16.24 15.60
C ILE A 13 -19.52 -15.43 15.47
N THR A 14 -19.80 -14.58 16.44
CA THR A 14 -20.95 -13.67 16.38
C THR A 14 -20.51 -12.35 15.75
N LEU A 15 -21.09 -12.00 14.60
CA LEU A 15 -20.93 -10.70 13.96
C LEU A 15 -22.19 -9.88 14.26
N SER A 16 -22.03 -8.72 14.90
CA SER A 16 -23.13 -7.80 15.18
C SER A 16 -22.95 -6.52 14.37
N ILE A 17 -23.92 -6.23 13.49
CA ILE A 17 -23.97 -5.01 12.69
C ILE A 17 -25.35 -4.39 12.89
N GLU A 18 -25.42 -3.16 13.38
CA GLU A 18 -26.64 -2.37 13.57
C GLU A 18 -27.79 -3.12 14.29
N GLY A 19 -27.46 -3.90 15.33
CA GLY A 19 -28.46 -4.64 16.14
C GLY A 19 -28.84 -6.01 15.57
N VAL A 20 -28.32 -6.41 14.43
CA VAL A 20 -28.50 -7.76 13.89
C VAL A 20 -27.28 -8.60 14.25
N SER A 21 -27.47 -9.67 15.00
CA SER A 21 -26.39 -10.61 15.33
C SER A 21 -26.51 -11.86 14.46
N VAL A 22 -25.44 -12.16 13.70
CA VAL A 22 -25.31 -13.36 12.89
C VAL A 22 -24.26 -14.26 13.53
N ASN A 23 -24.64 -15.47 13.86
CA ASN A 23 -23.75 -16.50 14.38
C ASN A 23 -23.22 -17.35 13.23
N LEU A 24 -21.92 -17.34 13.02
CA LEU A 24 -21.25 -18.13 11.99
C LEU A 24 -20.32 -19.15 12.64
N THR A 25 -20.21 -20.32 12.06
CA THR A 25 -19.10 -21.24 12.41
C THR A 25 -17.78 -20.67 11.87
N PRO A 26 -16.62 -21.03 12.44
CA PRO A 26 -15.32 -20.63 11.93
C PRO A 26 -15.13 -20.95 10.43
N LYS A 27 -15.74 -22.04 9.95
CA LYS A 27 -15.74 -22.43 8.54
C LYS A 27 -16.57 -21.48 7.67
N GLU A 28 -17.75 -21.07 8.15
CA GLU A 28 -18.63 -20.12 7.44
C GLU A 28 -18.09 -18.69 7.47
N ALA A 29 -17.33 -18.34 8.52
CA ALA A 29 -16.62 -17.07 8.63
C ALA A 29 -15.28 -17.05 7.86
N GLY A 30 -14.81 -18.19 7.35
CA GLY A 30 -13.59 -18.29 6.55
C GLY A 30 -13.69 -17.51 5.24
N LEU A 31 -12.60 -16.92 4.80
CA LEU A 31 -12.57 -16.06 3.60
C LEU A 31 -13.04 -16.81 2.35
N GLN A 32 -12.69 -18.09 2.21
CA GLN A 32 -13.15 -18.92 1.07
C GLN A 32 -14.68 -19.02 1.01
N SER A 33 -15.32 -19.27 2.14
CA SER A 33 -16.80 -19.33 2.21
C SER A 33 -17.45 -17.98 1.87
N LEU A 34 -16.85 -16.87 2.28
CA LEU A 34 -17.30 -15.54 1.90
C LEU A 34 -17.18 -15.33 0.39
N ILE A 35 -16.09 -15.78 -0.23
CA ILE A 35 -15.91 -15.68 -1.69
C ILE A 35 -16.93 -16.55 -2.44
N GLU A 36 -17.21 -17.76 -2.00
CA GLU A 36 -18.29 -18.58 -2.58
C GLU A 36 -19.64 -17.85 -2.56
N ARG A 37 -19.97 -17.21 -1.44
CA ARG A 37 -21.19 -16.40 -1.33
C ARG A 37 -21.18 -15.18 -2.26
N ILE A 38 -20.02 -14.53 -2.45
CA ILE A 38 -19.89 -13.45 -3.42
C ILE A 38 -20.13 -13.96 -4.85
N LEU A 39 -19.55 -15.11 -5.22
CA LEU A 39 -19.78 -15.72 -6.53
C LEU A 39 -21.28 -15.97 -6.79
N HIS A 40 -22.00 -16.56 -5.84
CA HIS A 40 -23.45 -16.71 -5.94
C HIS A 40 -24.17 -15.37 -6.06
N ALA A 41 -23.77 -14.37 -5.26
CA ALA A 41 -24.44 -13.07 -5.25
C ALA A 41 -24.27 -12.27 -6.55
N VAL A 42 -23.17 -12.51 -7.30
CA VAL A 42 -22.97 -11.91 -8.65
C VAL A 42 -23.57 -12.76 -9.77
N GLY A 43 -24.24 -13.86 -9.47
CA GLY A 43 -24.94 -14.70 -10.45
C GLY A 43 -24.11 -15.84 -11.02
N GLU A 44 -22.97 -16.18 -10.42
CA GLU A 44 -22.10 -17.28 -10.86
C GLU A 44 -22.40 -18.59 -10.14
N ASP A 45 -22.06 -19.70 -10.79
CA ASP A 45 -22.05 -21.04 -10.17
C ASP A 45 -20.61 -21.38 -9.69
N PRO A 46 -20.35 -21.36 -8.37
CA PRO A 46 -19.03 -21.71 -7.83
C PRO A 46 -18.58 -23.14 -8.14
N LYS A 47 -19.51 -24.02 -8.54
CA LYS A 47 -19.21 -25.43 -8.84
C LYS A 47 -18.78 -25.65 -10.29
N ARG A 48 -18.89 -24.66 -11.17
CA ARG A 48 -18.38 -24.79 -12.53
C ARG A 48 -16.84 -24.91 -12.51
N GLU A 49 -16.29 -25.68 -13.43
CA GLU A 49 -14.88 -26.08 -13.47
C GLU A 49 -13.90 -24.90 -13.26
N GLY A 50 -14.11 -23.79 -13.94
CA GLY A 50 -13.23 -22.63 -13.86
C GLY A 50 -13.24 -21.91 -12.51
N LEU A 51 -14.27 -22.11 -11.65
CA LEU A 51 -14.45 -21.45 -10.37
C LEU A 51 -14.15 -22.33 -9.16
N LEU A 52 -13.96 -23.64 -9.34
CA LEU A 52 -13.73 -24.57 -8.21
C LEU A 52 -12.61 -24.15 -7.27
N LYS A 53 -11.52 -23.57 -7.80
CA LYS A 53 -10.38 -23.09 -7.02
C LYS A 53 -10.36 -21.58 -6.78
N THR A 54 -11.41 -20.86 -7.24
CA THR A 54 -11.46 -19.39 -7.10
C THR A 54 -11.48 -18.93 -5.64
N PRO A 55 -12.25 -19.56 -4.72
CA PRO A 55 -12.25 -19.15 -3.33
C PRO A 55 -10.87 -19.21 -2.67
N GLU A 56 -10.12 -20.29 -2.90
CA GLU A 56 -8.75 -20.47 -2.40
C GLU A 56 -7.80 -19.42 -2.99
N ARG A 57 -7.81 -19.26 -4.31
CA ARG A 57 -6.93 -18.31 -5.03
C ARG A 57 -7.19 -16.86 -4.63
N VAL A 58 -8.45 -16.49 -4.43
CA VAL A 58 -8.81 -15.13 -4.00
C VAL A 58 -8.38 -14.90 -2.55
N GLU A 59 -8.53 -15.89 -1.66
CA GLU A 59 -8.01 -15.81 -0.31
C GLU A 59 -6.51 -15.56 -0.28
N GLU A 60 -5.73 -16.36 -1.03
CA GLU A 60 -4.26 -16.19 -1.14
C GLU A 60 -3.88 -14.81 -1.70
N SER A 61 -4.57 -14.38 -2.75
CA SER A 61 -4.35 -13.07 -3.37
C SER A 61 -4.62 -11.93 -2.39
N LEU A 62 -5.73 -11.97 -1.65
CA LEU A 62 -6.07 -10.94 -0.66
C LEU A 62 -5.07 -10.93 0.51
N LYS A 63 -4.67 -12.10 1.02
CA LYS A 63 -3.64 -12.21 2.06
C LYS A 63 -2.32 -11.58 1.60
N PHE A 64 -1.90 -11.85 0.37
CA PHE A 64 -0.70 -11.26 -0.21
C PHE A 64 -0.83 -9.74 -0.39
N LEU A 65 -1.93 -9.28 -0.98
CA LEU A 65 -2.18 -7.86 -1.24
C LEU A 65 -2.43 -7.03 0.04
N THR A 66 -2.67 -7.69 1.17
CA THR A 66 -2.84 -7.04 2.48
C THR A 66 -1.77 -7.43 3.50
N SER A 67 -0.69 -8.06 3.05
CA SER A 67 0.42 -8.52 3.92
C SER A 67 1.13 -7.38 4.68
N GLY A 68 1.03 -6.15 4.20
CA GLY A 68 1.57 -4.98 4.86
C GLY A 68 0.99 -4.71 6.25
N TYR A 69 -0.21 -5.21 6.57
CA TYR A 69 -0.78 -5.10 7.92
C TYR A 69 -0.03 -5.95 8.97
N SER A 70 0.60 -7.04 8.53
CA SER A 70 1.38 -7.93 9.39
C SER A 70 2.89 -7.69 9.32
N THR A 71 3.34 -6.73 8.50
CA THR A 71 4.76 -6.42 8.34
C THR A 71 5.26 -5.57 9.51
N ASP A 72 6.24 -6.08 10.24
CA ASP A 72 6.98 -5.33 11.24
C ASP A 72 8.07 -4.49 10.54
N VAL A 73 7.84 -3.18 10.51
CA VAL A 73 8.73 -2.22 9.85
C VAL A 73 10.09 -2.12 10.54
N ASP A 74 10.15 -2.23 11.87
CA ASP A 74 11.40 -2.14 12.61
C ASP A 74 12.27 -3.36 12.34
N GLN A 75 11.69 -4.56 12.30
CA GLN A 75 12.39 -5.78 11.89
C GLN A 75 12.83 -5.74 10.42
N LEU A 76 12.01 -5.18 9.54
CA LEU A 76 12.33 -5.04 8.12
C LEU A 76 13.59 -4.20 7.91
N VAL A 77 13.77 -3.14 8.69
CA VAL A 77 14.93 -2.22 8.57
C VAL A 77 16.13 -2.70 9.41
N ASN A 78 15.91 -3.59 10.37
CA ASN A 78 16.89 -4.03 11.35
C ASN A 78 18.31 -4.20 10.76
N GLY A 79 19.30 -3.53 11.37
CA GLY A 79 20.71 -3.62 11.01
C GLY A 79 21.11 -2.98 9.67
N ALA A 80 20.18 -2.32 8.95
CA ALA A 80 20.47 -1.74 7.64
C ALA A 80 20.54 -0.19 7.65
N ILE A 81 20.82 0.39 8.78
CA ILE A 81 21.16 1.81 8.92
C ILE A 81 22.67 1.89 9.19
N TYR A 82 23.37 2.63 8.34
CA TYR A 82 24.82 2.75 8.37
C TYR A 82 25.20 4.20 8.67
N ASN A 83 26.29 4.39 9.44
CA ASN A 83 26.91 5.69 9.57
C ASN A 83 27.76 5.94 8.32
N GLU A 84 27.50 7.03 7.62
CA GLU A 84 28.20 7.39 6.38
C GLU A 84 28.26 8.91 6.29
N ASP A 85 29.45 9.43 6.01
CA ASP A 85 29.65 10.86 5.81
C ASP A 85 29.32 11.22 4.35
N TYR A 86 28.01 11.15 4.06
CA TYR A 86 27.43 11.48 2.76
C TYR A 86 26.32 12.50 2.99
N ASN A 87 26.39 13.63 2.32
CA ASN A 87 25.51 14.78 2.51
C ASN A 87 24.80 15.24 1.22
N GLU A 88 24.92 14.44 0.15
CA GLU A 88 24.21 14.67 -1.09
C GLU A 88 22.87 13.92 -1.12
N MET A 89 21.98 14.30 -2.03
CA MET A 89 20.67 13.67 -2.17
C MET A 89 20.80 12.22 -2.65
N VAL A 90 20.18 11.30 -1.91
CA VAL A 90 20.00 9.91 -2.33
C VAL A 90 18.61 9.75 -2.91
N ILE A 91 18.49 9.20 -4.12
CA ILE A 91 17.21 8.99 -4.80
C ILE A 91 17.08 7.52 -5.22
N VAL A 92 15.94 6.91 -4.88
CA VAL A 92 15.49 5.61 -5.40
C VAL A 92 14.26 5.84 -6.25
N LYS A 93 14.36 5.55 -7.55
CA LYS A 93 13.33 5.88 -8.55
C LYS A 93 12.65 4.63 -9.08
N ASP A 94 11.48 4.85 -9.66
CA ASP A 94 10.72 3.88 -10.46
C ASP A 94 10.40 2.58 -9.70
N VAL A 95 10.25 2.66 -8.37
CA VAL A 95 9.85 1.52 -7.54
C VAL A 95 8.39 1.21 -7.81
N ASP A 96 8.11 -0.04 -8.18
CA ASP A 96 6.74 -0.50 -8.40
C ASP A 96 5.90 -0.39 -7.13
N VAL A 97 4.66 0.09 -7.28
CA VAL A 97 3.65 0.17 -6.24
C VAL A 97 2.41 -0.59 -6.67
N TYR A 98 1.93 -1.48 -5.80
CA TYR A 98 0.67 -2.20 -5.95
C TYR A 98 -0.12 -2.08 -4.66
N SER A 99 -1.33 -1.53 -4.72
CA SER A 99 -2.18 -1.32 -3.57
C SER A 99 -3.65 -1.54 -3.89
N LEU A 100 -4.49 -1.62 -2.87
CA LEU A 100 -5.94 -1.71 -3.02
C LEU A 100 -6.58 -0.42 -2.52
N CYS A 101 -7.43 0.18 -3.37
CA CYS A 101 -8.22 1.33 -2.98
C CYS A 101 -9.18 0.95 -1.84
N GLU A 102 -9.12 1.64 -0.70
CA GLU A 102 -9.95 1.31 0.47
C GLU A 102 -11.44 1.49 0.21
N HIS A 103 -11.83 2.36 -0.73
CA HIS A 103 -13.24 2.62 -1.03
C HIS A 103 -13.91 1.52 -1.88
N HIS A 104 -13.13 0.79 -2.68
CA HIS A 104 -13.69 -0.15 -3.67
C HIS A 104 -13.02 -1.52 -3.66
N MET A 105 -11.92 -1.70 -2.91
CA MET A 105 -11.06 -2.89 -2.95
C MET A 105 -10.54 -3.23 -4.36
N LEU A 106 -10.54 -2.25 -5.27
CA LEU A 106 -9.95 -2.36 -6.59
C LEU A 106 -8.50 -1.89 -6.57
N PRO A 107 -7.63 -2.48 -7.40
CA PRO A 107 -6.23 -2.09 -7.44
C PRO A 107 -6.00 -0.65 -7.90
N PHE A 108 -4.97 -0.03 -7.34
CA PHE A 108 -4.23 1.04 -7.97
C PHE A 108 -2.76 0.67 -7.97
N PHE A 109 -2.05 1.03 -9.01
CA PHE A 109 -0.66 0.65 -9.20
C PHE A 109 0.09 1.68 -10.02
N GLY A 110 1.40 1.70 -9.84
CA GLY A 110 2.24 2.66 -10.53
C GLY A 110 3.66 2.68 -10.03
N LYS A 111 4.24 3.88 -9.90
CA LYS A 111 5.63 4.09 -9.50
C LYS A 111 5.73 4.99 -8.29
N CYS A 112 6.70 4.67 -7.43
CA CYS A 112 7.08 5.50 -6.30
C CYS A 112 8.53 5.96 -6.48
N HIS A 113 8.77 7.23 -6.21
CA HIS A 113 10.09 7.84 -6.18
C HIS A 113 10.33 8.37 -4.78
N VAL A 114 11.45 7.98 -4.19
CA VAL A 114 11.84 8.39 -2.85
C VAL A 114 13.18 9.07 -2.90
N ALA A 115 13.28 10.25 -2.28
CA ALA A 115 14.55 10.90 -2.03
C ALA A 115 14.70 11.24 -0.55
N TYR A 116 15.93 11.24 -0.06
CA TYR A 116 16.26 11.79 1.23
C TYR A 116 17.64 12.44 1.21
N LEU A 117 17.83 13.45 2.05
CA LEU A 117 19.13 14.10 2.24
C LEU A 117 19.74 13.59 3.54
N PRO A 118 20.78 12.74 3.50
CA PRO A 118 21.37 12.14 4.68
C PRO A 118 21.89 13.19 5.67
N LYS A 119 21.92 12.81 6.96
CA LYS A 119 22.57 13.57 8.03
C LYS A 119 23.42 12.60 8.86
N GLY A 120 24.53 12.15 8.26
CA GLY A 120 25.45 11.18 8.86
C GLY A 120 24.93 9.73 8.92
N LYS A 121 23.76 9.45 8.38
CA LYS A 121 23.19 8.08 8.31
C LYS A 121 22.51 7.84 6.96
N ILE A 122 22.72 6.63 6.44
CA ILE A 122 22.07 6.13 5.24
C ILE A 122 21.33 4.83 5.52
N ILE A 123 20.34 4.51 4.70
CA ILE A 123 19.61 3.24 4.74
C ILE A 123 20.03 2.36 3.56
N GLY A 124 20.14 1.06 3.79
CA GLY A 124 20.40 0.12 2.72
C GLY A 124 19.34 0.23 1.61
N LEU A 125 19.76 0.45 0.37
CA LEU A 125 18.89 0.77 -0.77
C LEU A 125 17.75 -0.26 -0.96
N SER A 126 18.02 -1.54 -0.71
CA SER A 126 17.00 -2.61 -0.80
C SER A 126 15.89 -2.51 0.25
N LYS A 127 16.06 -1.68 1.28
CA LYS A 127 15.04 -1.47 2.31
C LYS A 127 13.95 -0.49 1.84
N ILE A 128 14.29 0.45 0.97
CA ILE A 128 13.31 1.42 0.45
C ILE A 128 12.16 0.72 -0.29
N PRO A 129 12.37 -0.16 -1.28
CA PRO A 129 11.28 -0.89 -1.91
C PRO A 129 10.46 -1.74 -0.92
N ARG A 130 11.11 -2.35 0.06
CA ARG A 130 10.41 -3.16 1.07
C ARG A 130 9.53 -2.30 2.01
N LEU A 131 9.97 -1.09 2.35
CA LEU A 131 9.14 -0.14 3.09
C LEU A 131 7.94 0.31 2.26
N ILE A 132 8.14 0.60 0.97
CA ILE A 132 7.05 0.92 0.05
C ILE A 132 6.04 -0.23 0.01
N ASP A 133 6.48 -1.48 -0.13
CA ASP A 133 5.60 -2.66 -0.10
C ASP A 133 4.84 -2.79 1.23
N ALA A 134 5.50 -2.58 2.37
CA ALA A 134 4.88 -2.68 3.69
C ALA A 134 3.72 -1.70 3.89
N TYR A 135 3.77 -0.53 3.25
CA TYR A 135 2.70 0.46 3.30
C TYR A 135 1.70 0.33 2.15
N SER A 136 2.12 -0.10 0.96
CA SER A 136 1.24 -0.22 -0.19
C SER A 136 0.36 -1.48 -0.15
N ARG A 137 0.84 -2.59 0.42
CA ARG A 137 0.05 -3.83 0.54
C ARG A 137 -0.94 -3.77 1.69
N ARG A 138 -1.87 -2.82 1.56
CA ARG A 138 -2.97 -2.54 2.51
C ARG A 138 -4.16 -1.99 1.73
N LEU A 139 -5.29 -1.80 2.40
CA LEU A 139 -6.35 -0.94 1.89
C LEU A 139 -5.91 0.51 2.12
N GLN A 140 -5.74 1.29 1.04
CA GLN A 140 -5.13 2.61 1.08
C GLN A 140 -5.89 3.67 0.28
N VAL A 141 -5.65 4.92 0.63
CA VAL A 141 -5.74 6.06 -0.28
C VAL A 141 -4.33 6.52 -0.62
N GLN A 142 -4.12 6.96 -1.85
CA GLN A 142 -2.78 7.27 -2.36
C GLN A 142 -2.09 8.40 -1.57
N GLU A 143 -2.83 9.39 -1.12
CA GLU A 143 -2.34 10.52 -0.32
C GLU A 143 -1.78 10.06 1.03
N ARG A 144 -2.49 9.14 1.71
CA ARG A 144 -2.03 8.56 2.97
C ARG A 144 -0.81 7.68 2.76
N LEU A 145 -0.83 6.80 1.76
CA LEU A 145 0.31 5.96 1.39
C LEU A 145 1.57 6.79 1.19
N THR A 146 1.49 7.87 0.41
CA THR A 146 2.61 8.76 0.11
C THR A 146 3.17 9.41 1.38
N THR A 147 2.27 9.85 2.26
CA THR A 147 2.64 10.50 3.53
C THR A 147 3.25 9.50 4.52
N GLU A 148 2.69 8.30 4.63
CA GLU A 148 3.19 7.26 5.54
C GLU A 148 4.59 6.78 5.14
N ILE A 149 4.87 6.61 3.85
CA ILE A 149 6.21 6.26 3.36
C ILE A 149 7.21 7.36 3.74
N ALA A 150 6.89 8.63 3.46
CA ALA A 150 7.78 9.75 3.78
C ALA A 150 8.06 9.84 5.29
N GLN A 151 7.02 9.74 6.12
CA GLN A 151 7.13 9.82 7.55
C GLN A 151 7.92 8.65 8.15
N CYS A 152 7.73 7.44 7.62
CA CYS A 152 8.49 6.26 8.03
C CYS A 152 9.99 6.46 7.81
N ILE A 153 10.40 6.89 6.62
CA ILE A 153 11.81 7.13 6.28
C ILE A 153 12.38 8.27 7.15
N GLN A 154 11.61 9.34 7.36
CA GLN A 154 11.99 10.46 8.23
C GLN A 154 12.26 10.00 9.67
N ASN A 155 11.42 9.11 10.21
CA ASN A 155 11.54 8.62 11.57
C ASN A 155 12.73 7.67 11.77
N ILE A 156 12.97 6.79 10.78
CA ILE A 156 13.98 5.73 10.86
C ILE A 156 15.38 6.28 10.58
N VAL A 157 15.56 7.01 9.49
CA VAL A 157 16.86 7.51 9.04
C VAL A 157 17.24 8.82 9.72
N LYS A 158 16.22 9.64 10.07
CA LYS A 158 16.35 11.00 10.61
C LYS A 158 17.21 11.90 9.72
N PRO A 159 16.94 11.93 8.40
CA PRO A 159 17.68 12.76 7.46
C PRO A 159 17.31 14.25 7.63
N ALA A 160 17.98 15.13 6.89
CA ALA A 160 17.62 16.56 6.84
C ALA A 160 16.26 16.80 6.19
N GLY A 161 15.81 15.88 5.34
CA GLY A 161 14.49 15.88 4.74
C GLY A 161 14.25 14.63 3.91
N VAL A 162 12.98 14.42 3.57
CA VAL A 162 12.49 13.31 2.73
C VAL A 162 11.53 13.88 1.69
N ALA A 163 11.59 13.35 0.48
CA ALA A 163 10.61 13.59 -0.58
C ALA A 163 10.10 12.26 -1.13
N VAL A 164 8.80 12.13 -1.27
CA VAL A 164 8.15 10.97 -1.88
C VAL A 164 7.15 11.46 -2.93
N ILE A 165 7.18 10.85 -4.11
CA ILE A 165 6.17 11.00 -5.15
C ILE A 165 5.63 9.63 -5.50
N VAL A 166 4.33 9.51 -5.64
CA VAL A 166 3.65 8.33 -6.16
C VAL A 166 2.80 8.72 -7.36
N ASP A 167 3.04 8.07 -8.49
CA ASP A 167 2.26 8.17 -9.71
C ASP A 167 1.52 6.85 -9.92
N ALA A 168 0.19 6.87 -9.95
CA ALA A 168 -0.58 5.63 -10.06
C ALA A 168 -1.84 5.76 -10.90
N VAL A 169 -2.20 4.65 -11.56
CA VAL A 169 -3.48 4.44 -12.23
C VAL A 169 -4.43 3.74 -11.25
N HIS A 170 -5.65 4.24 -11.15
CA HIS A 170 -6.69 3.70 -10.28
C HIS A 170 -7.74 2.94 -11.08
N LEU A 171 -7.82 1.63 -10.93
CA LEU A 171 -8.83 0.83 -11.66
C LEU A 171 -10.26 1.18 -11.24
N CYS A 172 -10.46 1.69 -10.02
CA CYS A 172 -11.77 2.19 -9.59
C CYS A 172 -12.26 3.42 -10.38
N MET A 173 -11.36 4.13 -11.08
CA MET A 173 -11.67 5.24 -11.97
C MET A 173 -11.65 4.84 -13.44
N SER A 174 -10.75 3.90 -13.80
CA SER A 174 -10.50 3.56 -15.21
C SER A 174 -11.51 2.58 -15.78
N MET A 175 -11.86 1.52 -15.03
CA MET A 175 -12.71 0.43 -15.51
C MET A 175 -14.19 0.58 -15.16
N ARG A 176 -14.55 1.53 -14.29
CA ARG A 176 -15.91 1.83 -13.84
C ARG A 176 -15.99 3.28 -13.33
N GLY A 177 -17.19 3.75 -13.03
CA GLY A 177 -17.43 5.10 -12.51
C GLY A 177 -17.21 6.16 -13.58
N VAL A 178 -16.13 6.92 -13.51
CA VAL A 178 -15.84 8.00 -14.49
C VAL A 178 -15.22 7.52 -15.79
N GLU A 179 -14.77 6.28 -15.87
CA GLU A 179 -14.26 5.61 -17.09
C GLU A 179 -13.15 6.38 -17.83
N LYS A 180 -12.23 7.00 -17.08
CA LYS A 180 -11.10 7.77 -17.64
C LYS A 180 -9.84 6.90 -17.70
N GLN A 181 -9.61 6.23 -18.83
CA GLN A 181 -8.56 5.23 -19.02
C GLN A 181 -7.15 5.83 -19.00
N ASN A 182 -6.97 7.07 -19.47
CA ASN A 182 -5.66 7.72 -19.59
C ASN A 182 -5.35 8.66 -18.41
N SER A 183 -6.13 8.60 -17.32
CA SER A 183 -5.86 9.40 -16.14
C SER A 183 -4.95 8.66 -15.17
N TYR A 184 -3.97 9.36 -14.65
CA TYR A 184 -3.17 8.92 -13.52
C TYR A 184 -3.19 10.02 -12.43
N THR A 185 -2.96 9.62 -11.20
CA THR A 185 -2.93 10.52 -10.05
C THR A 185 -1.49 10.61 -9.55
N THR A 186 -0.99 11.83 -9.41
CA THR A 186 0.29 12.10 -8.76
C THR A 186 0.04 12.64 -7.35
N THR A 187 0.65 12.04 -6.36
CA THR A 187 0.69 12.55 -4.98
C THR A 187 2.13 12.76 -4.53
N SER A 188 2.36 13.78 -3.71
CA SER A 188 3.69 14.08 -3.18
C SER A 188 3.66 14.38 -1.69
N SER A 189 4.74 14.01 -1.00
CA SER A 189 4.98 14.36 0.40
C SER A 189 6.41 14.84 0.54
N MET A 190 6.57 16.07 1.04
CA MET A 190 7.86 16.75 1.23
C MET A 190 8.05 17.08 2.70
N LEU A 191 9.15 16.65 3.30
CA LEU A 191 9.50 16.86 4.69
C LEU A 191 10.87 17.52 4.82
N GLY A 192 11.07 18.31 5.88
CA GLY A 192 12.33 19.00 6.16
C GLY A 192 12.80 19.87 5.00
N CYS A 193 14.07 19.76 4.60
CA CYS A 193 14.68 20.60 3.56
C CYS A 193 13.94 20.56 2.21
N PHE A 194 13.30 19.47 1.84
CA PHE A 194 12.49 19.41 0.60
C PHE A 194 11.22 20.26 0.71
N LYS A 195 10.67 20.45 1.90
CA LYS A 195 9.53 21.34 2.13
C LYS A 195 9.96 22.79 2.23
N ASP A 196 11.06 23.06 2.93
CA ASP A 196 11.47 24.39 3.35
C ASP A 196 12.31 25.12 2.28
N ASP A 197 13.11 24.40 1.48
CA ASP A 197 13.94 24.97 0.41
C ASP A 197 13.39 24.60 -0.97
N ALA A 198 13.01 25.62 -1.75
CA ALA A 198 12.49 25.45 -3.10
C ALA A 198 13.55 24.92 -4.09
N ARG A 199 14.85 25.18 -3.86
CA ARG A 199 15.93 24.69 -4.73
C ARG A 199 16.11 23.19 -4.59
N THR A 200 16.21 22.69 -3.35
CA THR A 200 16.28 21.26 -3.05
C THR A 200 15.09 20.52 -3.63
N ARG A 201 13.89 21.09 -3.49
CA ARG A 201 12.66 20.52 -4.08
C ARG A 201 12.71 20.49 -5.60
N SER A 202 13.15 21.57 -6.25
CA SER A 202 13.25 21.66 -7.72
C SER A 202 14.29 20.69 -8.29
N GLU A 203 15.42 20.50 -7.61
CA GLU A 203 16.41 19.52 -7.97
C GLU A 203 15.83 18.10 -7.97
N PHE A 204 15.17 17.71 -6.87
CA PHE A 204 14.48 16.42 -6.78
C PHE A 204 13.48 16.24 -7.93
N LEU A 205 12.59 17.21 -8.15
CA LEU A 205 11.59 17.15 -9.21
C LEU A 205 12.21 16.99 -10.60
N SER A 206 13.34 17.65 -10.85
CA SER A 206 14.06 17.54 -12.14
C SER A 206 14.68 16.15 -12.34
N LEU A 207 15.17 15.54 -11.26
CA LEU A 207 15.82 14.22 -11.30
C LEU A 207 14.80 13.04 -11.42
N VAL A 208 13.57 13.22 -10.95
CA VAL A 208 12.51 12.19 -11.07
C VAL A 208 11.61 12.41 -12.28
N ALA A 209 11.67 13.57 -12.93
CA ALA A 209 10.94 13.82 -14.17
C ALA A 209 11.27 12.72 -15.21
N PRO A 210 10.27 12.19 -15.95
CA PRO A 210 10.54 11.24 -17.02
C PRO A 210 11.53 11.84 -18.01
N ALA A 211 12.51 11.04 -18.44
CA ALA A 211 13.44 11.46 -19.48
C ALA A 211 12.62 11.90 -20.71
N ARG A 212 12.81 13.15 -21.15
CA ARG A 212 12.19 13.62 -22.38
C ARG A 212 12.72 12.72 -23.51
N THR A 213 11.89 11.79 -23.97
CA THR A 213 12.15 11.10 -25.24
C THR A 213 12.00 12.18 -26.32
N HIS A 214 13.12 12.65 -26.85
CA HIS A 214 13.11 13.39 -28.09
C HIS A 214 12.60 12.43 -29.18
N SER A 215 11.32 12.54 -29.50
CA SER A 215 10.73 11.95 -30.72
C SER A 215 11.05 12.81 -31.90
#